data_002c0425d55c91f74556809c8331d981
#
_entry.id   002c0425d55c91f74556809c8331d981
#
_cell.length_a   1.000
_cell.length_b   1.000
_cell.length_c   1.000
_cell.angle_alpha   90.00
_cell.angle_beta   90.00
_cell.angle_gamma   90.00
#
_symmetry.space_group_name_H-M   'P 1'
#
loop_
_entity.id
_entity.type
_entity.pdbx_description
1 polymer ?
#
loop_
_entity_poly.entity_id
_entity_poly.type
_entity_poly.pdbx_seq_one_letter_code
_entity_poly.pdbx_strand_id
1 'polypeptide(L)'
;MNSALNAHLVLLLMVFAQLPSSFTKGTIQVIGSSHPIVALVGDDVILPCYLNSSISASDETVEWTKYELDPRFVYVWRDGGELESKKNPSYKGRTTVSISKLKHGDISLNLSKVKLSDKGKYRCLLPDMGETSVELIVGAVSLPGIVSVQKAKTGVALQCESAGWYPEPELLWLDAEGKLLSAGPTETLSGPDDLYTVSSRVTVEKRHSNNITCRVQQRNTNQSRETHVYISDYFFTAPPNPAVCVSLLTLCYFPYLRSSGDPCLLDTEKGKAQDSDKPRCSSDGTRLRRAEPNKEMETHKMLEKRRQEN
;
A
#
# COMPACT_ATOMS: atom_id res chain seq x y z
N MET A 1 -67.61 -51.78 -18.79
CA MET A 1 -66.95 -50.87 -17.85
C MET A 1 -65.61 -50.31 -18.35
N ASN A 2 -65.07 -50.80 -19.47
CA ASN A 2 -63.68 -50.31 -19.93
C ASN A 2 -63.69 -49.16 -20.93
N SER A 3 -64.83 -48.80 -21.54
CA SER A 3 -64.89 -47.77 -22.57
C SER A 3 -64.92 -46.34 -21.97
N ALA A 4 -65.56 -46.17 -20.81
CA ALA A 4 -65.62 -44.87 -20.13
C ALA A 4 -64.28 -44.47 -19.49
N LEU A 5 -63.51 -45.46 -18.99
CA LEU A 5 -62.19 -45.23 -18.39
C LEU A 5 -61.15 -44.79 -19.45
N ASN A 6 -61.24 -45.36 -20.66
CA ASN A 6 -60.36 -44.95 -21.77
C ASN A 6 -60.69 -43.54 -22.28
N ALA A 7 -61.95 -43.12 -22.30
CA ALA A 7 -62.35 -41.79 -22.73
C ALA A 7 -61.82 -40.68 -21.75
N HIS A 8 -61.91 -40.96 -20.44
CA HIS A 8 -61.37 -40.06 -19.45
C HIS A 8 -59.85 -39.94 -19.49
N LEU A 9 -59.16 -41.09 -19.73
CA LEU A 9 -57.68 -41.08 -19.85
C LEU A 9 -57.19 -40.30 -21.09
N VAL A 10 -57.91 -40.45 -22.23
CA VAL A 10 -57.63 -39.72 -23.48
C VAL A 10 -57.89 -38.21 -23.29
N LEU A 11 -59.00 -37.87 -22.60
CA LEU A 11 -59.31 -36.46 -22.31
C LEU A 11 -58.27 -35.82 -21.41
N LEU A 12 -57.79 -36.53 -20.39
CA LEU A 12 -56.72 -36.10 -19.51
C LEU A 12 -55.41 -35.93 -20.30
N LEU A 13 -55.05 -36.83 -21.19
CA LEU A 13 -53.85 -36.72 -22.02
C LEU A 13 -53.97 -35.54 -23.02
N MET A 14 -55.16 -35.26 -23.56
CA MET A 14 -55.40 -34.12 -24.46
C MET A 14 -55.28 -32.76 -23.69
N VAL A 15 -55.69 -32.70 -22.39
CA VAL A 15 -55.60 -31.52 -21.58
C VAL A 15 -54.12 -31.24 -21.18
N PHE A 16 -53.34 -32.30 -20.90
CA PHE A 16 -51.92 -32.16 -20.65
C PHE A 16 -51.11 -31.76 -21.88
N ALA A 17 -51.55 -32.16 -23.09
CA ALA A 17 -50.91 -31.78 -24.36
C ALA A 17 -51.12 -30.29 -24.73
N GLN A 18 -52.11 -29.61 -24.08
CA GLN A 18 -52.39 -28.18 -24.29
C GLN A 18 -51.80 -27.27 -23.25
N LEU A 19 -51.02 -27.81 -22.28
CA LEU A 19 -50.25 -26.94 -21.40
C LEU A 19 -49.21 -26.20 -22.27
N PRO A 20 -49.27 -24.86 -22.41
CA PRO A 20 -48.24 -24.15 -23.11
C PRO A 20 -46.91 -24.47 -22.40
N SER A 21 -46.00 -25.09 -23.12
CA SER A 21 -44.60 -25.13 -22.68
C SER A 21 -44.15 -23.66 -22.60
N SER A 22 -44.37 -23.03 -21.46
CA SER A 22 -43.77 -21.75 -21.15
C SER A 22 -42.27 -22.02 -21.10
N PHE A 23 -41.66 -22.11 -22.27
CA PHE A 23 -40.24 -21.86 -22.40
C PHE A 23 -40.08 -20.42 -21.90
N THR A 24 -39.77 -20.26 -20.64
CA THR A 24 -39.23 -18.99 -20.11
C THR A 24 -37.94 -18.79 -20.86
N LYS A 25 -38.02 -18.06 -21.97
CA LYS A 25 -36.83 -17.49 -22.64
C LYS A 25 -36.12 -16.73 -21.53
N GLY A 26 -35.01 -17.30 -21.00
CA GLY A 26 -34.27 -16.71 -19.91
C GLY A 26 -34.02 -15.26 -20.28
N THR A 27 -34.50 -14.34 -19.45
CA THR A 27 -34.27 -12.91 -19.68
C THR A 27 -32.77 -12.68 -19.63
N ILE A 28 -32.21 -12.08 -20.68
CA ILE A 28 -30.82 -11.66 -20.68
C ILE A 28 -30.66 -10.62 -19.58
N GLN A 29 -29.67 -10.82 -18.75
CA GLN A 29 -29.35 -9.91 -17.63
C GLN A 29 -27.92 -9.48 -17.70
N VAL A 30 -27.67 -8.22 -17.35
CA VAL A 30 -26.34 -7.66 -17.16
C VAL A 30 -25.90 -7.88 -15.72
N ILE A 31 -24.77 -8.56 -15.53
CA ILE A 31 -24.25 -8.98 -14.23
C ILE A 31 -22.92 -8.30 -13.98
N GLY A 32 -22.76 -7.65 -12.82
CA GLY A 32 -21.52 -7.05 -12.34
C GLY A 32 -20.98 -7.76 -11.09
N SER A 33 -19.98 -7.16 -10.47
CA SER A 33 -19.45 -7.62 -9.18
C SER A 33 -20.44 -7.31 -8.06
N SER A 34 -20.68 -8.28 -7.19
CA SER A 34 -21.44 -8.11 -5.95
C SER A 34 -20.62 -7.46 -4.82
N HIS A 35 -19.31 -7.36 -4.97
CA HIS A 35 -18.41 -6.76 -4.01
C HIS A 35 -17.64 -5.61 -4.67
N PRO A 36 -17.25 -4.58 -3.91
CA PRO A 36 -16.39 -3.52 -4.41
C PRO A 36 -15.08 -4.08 -4.96
N ILE A 37 -14.60 -3.48 -6.05
CA ILE A 37 -13.28 -3.75 -6.60
C ILE A 37 -12.31 -2.80 -5.90
N VAL A 38 -11.19 -3.31 -5.41
CA VAL A 38 -10.16 -2.51 -4.72
C VAL A 38 -8.94 -2.41 -5.62
N ALA A 39 -8.45 -1.18 -5.83
CA ALA A 39 -7.23 -0.90 -6.58
C ALA A 39 -6.38 0.15 -5.85
N LEU A 40 -5.09 0.15 -6.09
CA LEU A 40 -4.19 1.22 -5.64
C LEU A 40 -3.98 2.24 -6.75
N VAL A 41 -3.63 3.47 -6.38
CA VAL A 41 -3.22 4.49 -7.34
C VAL A 41 -2.06 3.98 -8.19
N GLY A 42 -2.21 4.07 -9.51
CA GLY A 42 -1.26 3.57 -10.49
C GLY A 42 -1.54 2.18 -11.04
N ASP A 43 -2.40 1.38 -10.40
CA ASP A 43 -2.78 0.05 -10.87
C ASP A 43 -3.58 0.09 -12.17
N ASP A 44 -3.60 -1.04 -12.85
CA ASP A 44 -4.55 -1.36 -13.89
C ASP A 44 -5.61 -2.30 -13.32
N VAL A 45 -6.89 -2.00 -13.54
CA VAL A 45 -8.00 -2.75 -12.93
C VAL A 45 -9.07 -3.10 -13.95
N ILE A 46 -9.74 -4.24 -13.74
CA ILE A 46 -10.88 -4.67 -14.52
C ILE A 46 -12.15 -4.46 -13.68
N LEU A 47 -13.11 -3.71 -14.22
CA LEU A 47 -14.45 -3.59 -13.68
C LEU A 47 -15.33 -4.61 -14.38
N PRO A 48 -15.77 -5.71 -13.69
CA PRO A 48 -16.46 -6.81 -14.35
C PRO A 48 -17.89 -6.48 -14.70
N CYS A 49 -18.27 -6.81 -15.92
CA CYS A 49 -19.65 -6.74 -16.41
C CYS A 49 -19.87 -7.81 -17.48
N TYR A 50 -20.90 -8.61 -17.33
CA TYR A 50 -21.17 -9.77 -18.19
C TYR A 50 -22.64 -9.89 -18.51
N LEU A 51 -22.94 -10.47 -19.69
CA LEU A 51 -24.27 -11.02 -19.97
C LEU A 51 -24.38 -12.42 -19.35
N ASN A 52 -25.54 -12.75 -18.78
CA ASN A 52 -25.82 -14.08 -18.21
C ASN A 52 -25.96 -15.21 -19.27
N SER A 53 -25.71 -14.88 -20.53
CA SER A 53 -25.70 -15.79 -21.66
C SER A 53 -24.54 -15.46 -22.60
N SER A 54 -24.01 -16.46 -23.32
CA SER A 54 -22.90 -16.28 -24.27
C SER A 54 -23.36 -15.60 -25.56
N ILE A 55 -24.14 -14.53 -25.46
CA ILE A 55 -24.60 -13.74 -26.61
C ILE A 55 -23.54 -12.71 -26.92
N SER A 56 -23.28 -12.47 -28.21
CA SER A 56 -22.35 -11.42 -28.67
C SER A 56 -22.91 -10.04 -28.32
N ALA A 57 -22.08 -9.21 -27.72
CA ALA A 57 -22.34 -7.79 -27.50
C ALA A 57 -21.61 -6.89 -28.52
N SER A 58 -21.01 -7.49 -29.56
CA SER A 58 -20.20 -6.73 -30.56
C SER A 58 -21.02 -5.73 -31.35
N ASP A 59 -22.29 -6.05 -31.63
CA ASP A 59 -23.19 -5.22 -32.42
C ASP A 59 -24.11 -4.37 -31.53
N GLU A 60 -23.97 -4.50 -30.20
CA GLU A 60 -24.78 -3.80 -29.22
C GLU A 60 -24.14 -2.47 -28.82
N THR A 61 -24.97 -1.56 -28.29
CA THR A 61 -24.45 -0.39 -27.61
C THR A 61 -24.05 -0.74 -26.18
N VAL A 62 -22.77 -0.50 -25.81
CA VAL A 62 -22.27 -0.67 -24.46
C VAL A 62 -21.85 0.69 -23.91
N GLU A 63 -22.41 1.07 -22.78
CA GLU A 63 -22.11 2.32 -22.11
C GLU A 63 -21.58 2.07 -20.69
N TRP A 64 -20.39 2.58 -20.41
CA TRP A 64 -19.90 2.71 -19.07
C TRP A 64 -19.96 4.19 -18.65
N THR A 65 -20.62 4.48 -17.54
CA THR A 65 -20.84 5.82 -17.06
C THR A 65 -20.51 5.97 -15.58
N LYS A 66 -20.18 7.19 -15.16
CA LYS A 66 -20.00 7.59 -13.77
C LYS A 66 -20.79 8.88 -13.55
N TYR A 67 -21.70 8.89 -12.56
CA TYR A 67 -22.70 9.96 -12.42
C TYR A 67 -22.09 11.32 -12.10
N GLU A 68 -20.99 11.35 -11.36
CA GLU A 68 -20.35 12.57 -10.87
C GLU A 68 -19.58 13.33 -11.97
N LEU A 69 -19.53 12.77 -13.19
CA LEU A 69 -18.76 13.33 -14.30
C LEU A 69 -19.64 14.11 -15.29
N ASP A 70 -19.04 15.14 -15.92
CA ASP A 70 -19.59 15.82 -17.09
C ASP A 70 -18.49 15.94 -18.17
N PRO A 71 -18.63 15.30 -19.34
CA PRO A 71 -19.62 14.28 -19.67
C PRO A 71 -19.46 13.01 -18.84
N ARG A 72 -20.58 12.31 -18.59
CA ARG A 72 -20.61 11.12 -17.70
C ARG A 72 -19.98 9.85 -18.26
N PHE A 73 -19.69 9.83 -19.57
CA PHE A 73 -19.22 8.64 -20.26
C PHE A 73 -17.76 8.35 -19.95
N VAL A 74 -17.52 7.15 -19.43
CA VAL A 74 -16.20 6.59 -19.20
C VAL A 74 -15.71 5.80 -20.40
N TYR A 75 -16.64 5.09 -21.04
CA TYR A 75 -16.43 4.31 -22.27
C TYR A 75 -17.74 4.16 -23.03
N VAL A 76 -17.68 4.20 -24.34
CA VAL A 76 -18.83 3.94 -25.22
C VAL A 76 -18.40 3.08 -26.39
N TRP A 77 -19.09 1.97 -26.59
CA TRP A 77 -19.00 1.13 -27.76
C TRP A 77 -20.33 1.18 -28.52
N ARG A 78 -20.31 1.44 -29.82
CA ARG A 78 -21.50 1.51 -30.67
C ARG A 78 -21.12 1.26 -32.12
N ASP A 79 -22.02 0.62 -32.90
CA ASP A 79 -21.85 0.35 -34.33
C ASP A 79 -20.51 -0.32 -34.67
N GLY A 80 -20.08 -1.29 -33.82
CA GLY A 80 -18.86 -2.05 -34.00
C GLY A 80 -17.57 -1.28 -33.69
N GLY A 81 -17.66 -0.11 -33.02
CA GLY A 81 -16.51 0.73 -32.71
C GLY A 81 -16.60 1.47 -31.38
N GLU A 82 -15.42 1.87 -30.91
CA GLU A 82 -15.27 2.74 -29.74
C GLU A 82 -15.49 4.21 -30.11
N LEU A 83 -16.29 4.92 -29.33
CA LEU A 83 -16.57 6.35 -29.52
C LEU A 83 -15.71 7.21 -28.58
N GLU A 84 -14.43 7.38 -28.91
CA GLU A 84 -13.47 8.13 -28.11
C GLU A 84 -13.90 9.59 -27.88
N SER A 85 -14.62 10.20 -28.85
CA SER A 85 -15.11 11.59 -28.75
C SER A 85 -16.16 11.77 -27.64
N LYS A 86 -16.85 10.70 -27.23
CA LYS A 86 -17.88 10.75 -26.18
C LYS A 86 -17.31 10.61 -24.78
N LYS A 87 -16.10 10.06 -24.64
CA LYS A 87 -15.47 9.85 -23.34
C LYS A 87 -15.17 11.16 -22.62
N ASN A 88 -15.33 11.12 -21.31
CA ASN A 88 -14.82 12.18 -20.44
C ASN A 88 -13.30 12.32 -20.62
N PRO A 89 -12.75 13.53 -20.71
CA PRO A 89 -11.32 13.76 -20.92
C PRO A 89 -10.42 13.01 -19.93
N SER A 90 -10.86 12.82 -18.67
CA SER A 90 -10.09 12.11 -17.63
C SER A 90 -9.91 10.61 -17.91
N TYR A 91 -10.71 10.02 -18.81
CA TYR A 91 -10.70 8.59 -19.13
C TYR A 91 -10.16 8.28 -20.53
N LYS A 92 -9.91 9.29 -21.36
CA LYS A 92 -9.32 9.11 -22.70
C LYS A 92 -7.96 8.42 -22.60
N GLY A 93 -7.76 7.41 -23.43
CA GLY A 93 -6.55 6.59 -23.47
C GLY A 93 -6.31 5.71 -22.24
N ARG A 94 -7.27 5.66 -21.29
CA ARG A 94 -7.15 4.86 -20.06
C ARG A 94 -8.18 3.73 -19.95
N THR A 95 -9.22 3.76 -20.76
CA THR A 95 -10.32 2.79 -20.72
C THR A 95 -10.43 2.01 -22.02
N THR A 96 -10.58 0.71 -21.91
CA THR A 96 -10.76 -0.19 -23.05
C THR A 96 -11.69 -1.36 -22.70
N VAL A 97 -12.35 -1.93 -23.71
CA VAL A 97 -13.07 -3.20 -23.61
C VAL A 97 -12.46 -4.17 -24.62
N SER A 98 -12.33 -5.44 -24.27
CA SER A 98 -11.75 -6.45 -25.15
C SER A 98 -12.74 -6.86 -26.24
N ILE A 99 -12.45 -6.56 -27.50
CA ILE A 99 -13.30 -6.88 -28.65
C ILE A 99 -13.54 -8.39 -28.78
N SER A 100 -12.51 -9.21 -28.50
CA SER A 100 -12.66 -10.68 -28.51
C SER A 100 -13.62 -11.18 -27.44
N LYS A 101 -13.66 -10.54 -26.29
CA LYS A 101 -14.53 -10.87 -25.17
C LYS A 101 -15.97 -10.40 -25.37
N LEU A 102 -16.17 -9.26 -26.07
CA LEU A 102 -17.51 -8.78 -26.46
C LEU A 102 -18.32 -9.85 -27.21
N LYS A 103 -17.68 -10.64 -28.08
CA LYS A 103 -18.30 -11.74 -28.82
C LYS A 103 -18.89 -12.83 -27.92
N HIS A 104 -18.51 -12.87 -26.66
CA HIS A 104 -18.95 -13.87 -25.68
C HIS A 104 -19.74 -13.24 -24.52
N GLY A 105 -20.17 -11.97 -24.67
CA GLY A 105 -20.96 -11.27 -23.66
C GLY A 105 -20.15 -10.73 -22.47
N ASP A 106 -18.82 -10.74 -22.53
CA ASP A 106 -17.96 -10.10 -21.53
C ASP A 106 -17.70 -8.64 -21.98
N ILE A 107 -18.35 -7.73 -21.28
CA ILE A 107 -18.31 -6.28 -21.52
C ILE A 107 -17.54 -5.53 -20.42
N SER A 108 -16.68 -6.26 -19.70
CA SER A 108 -15.85 -5.71 -18.62
C SER A 108 -14.97 -4.58 -19.10
N LEU A 109 -14.87 -3.53 -18.29
CA LEU A 109 -14.06 -2.35 -18.56
C LEU A 109 -12.66 -2.52 -17.95
N ASN A 110 -11.63 -2.38 -18.78
CA ASN A 110 -10.25 -2.23 -18.29
C ASN A 110 -9.98 -0.74 -18.05
N LEU A 111 -9.58 -0.36 -16.85
CA LEU A 111 -9.16 0.97 -16.46
C LEU A 111 -7.70 0.94 -16.07
N SER A 112 -6.85 1.65 -16.81
CA SER A 112 -5.41 1.71 -16.55
C SER A 112 -5.02 2.97 -15.77
N LYS A 113 -3.90 2.88 -15.04
CA LYS A 113 -3.31 3.96 -14.25
C LYS A 113 -4.34 4.63 -13.36
N VAL A 114 -4.95 3.84 -12.48
CA VAL A 114 -6.00 4.28 -11.55
C VAL A 114 -5.55 5.51 -10.77
N LYS A 115 -6.46 6.49 -10.63
CA LYS A 115 -6.27 7.73 -9.87
C LYS A 115 -7.23 7.75 -8.68
N LEU A 116 -6.97 8.54 -7.64
CA LEU A 116 -7.91 8.74 -6.53
C LEU A 116 -9.28 9.22 -7.00
N SER A 117 -9.32 10.08 -8.02
CA SER A 117 -10.56 10.58 -8.63
C SER A 117 -11.39 9.51 -9.33
N ASP A 118 -10.82 8.33 -9.58
CA ASP A 118 -11.55 7.21 -10.20
C ASP A 118 -12.43 6.47 -9.18
N LYS A 119 -12.23 6.65 -7.86
CA LYS A 119 -13.08 6.06 -6.82
C LYS A 119 -14.56 6.36 -7.08
N GLY A 120 -15.44 5.40 -6.76
CA GLY A 120 -16.88 5.58 -6.84
C GLY A 120 -17.62 4.52 -7.64
N LYS A 121 -18.87 4.82 -8.00
CA LYS A 121 -19.77 3.86 -8.61
C LYS A 121 -19.83 4.03 -10.12
N TYR A 122 -19.50 2.95 -10.83
CA TYR A 122 -19.59 2.84 -12.28
C TYR A 122 -20.84 2.09 -12.67
N ARG A 123 -21.53 2.56 -13.71
CA ARG A 123 -22.70 1.91 -14.28
C ARG A 123 -22.33 1.32 -15.63
N CYS A 124 -22.59 0.03 -15.81
CA CYS A 124 -22.49 -0.70 -17.06
C CYS A 124 -23.91 -0.86 -17.61
N LEU A 125 -24.19 -0.35 -18.79
CA LEU A 125 -25.51 -0.31 -19.41
C LEU A 125 -25.45 -0.88 -20.84
N LEU A 126 -26.35 -1.80 -21.15
CA LEU A 126 -26.77 -2.13 -22.50
C LEU A 126 -28.25 -1.71 -22.61
N PRO A 127 -28.62 -0.73 -23.43
CA PRO A 127 -29.95 -0.13 -23.43
C PRO A 127 -31.12 -1.13 -23.56
N ASP A 128 -30.95 -2.20 -24.33
CA ASP A 128 -32.01 -3.19 -24.59
C ASP A 128 -31.94 -4.44 -23.72
N MET A 129 -30.88 -4.57 -22.86
CA MET A 129 -30.62 -5.77 -22.07
C MET A 129 -30.56 -5.52 -20.57
N GLY A 130 -30.40 -4.26 -20.15
CA GLY A 130 -30.36 -3.86 -18.75
C GLY A 130 -29.03 -3.24 -18.32
N GLU A 131 -28.86 -3.15 -17.02
CA GLU A 131 -27.70 -2.47 -16.40
C GLU A 131 -27.28 -3.13 -15.09
N THR A 132 -26.04 -2.86 -14.71
CA THR A 132 -25.50 -3.18 -13.40
C THR A 132 -24.57 -2.06 -12.93
N SER A 133 -24.19 -2.12 -11.67
CA SER A 133 -23.22 -1.16 -11.11
C SER A 133 -22.06 -1.89 -10.45
N VAL A 134 -20.87 -1.33 -10.61
CA VAL A 134 -19.64 -1.81 -9.98
C VAL A 134 -19.05 -0.66 -9.16
N GLU A 135 -18.70 -0.92 -7.92
CA GLU A 135 -18.05 0.06 -7.04
C GLU A 135 -16.54 -0.13 -7.09
N LEU A 136 -15.81 0.95 -7.34
CA LEU A 136 -14.35 1.00 -7.29
C LEU A 136 -13.90 1.75 -6.05
N ILE A 137 -13.18 1.06 -5.17
CA ILE A 137 -12.45 1.62 -4.04
C ILE A 137 -11.00 1.84 -4.47
N VAL A 138 -10.51 3.06 -4.33
CA VAL A 138 -9.13 3.39 -4.66
C VAL A 138 -8.37 3.71 -3.38
N GLY A 139 -7.23 3.04 -3.20
CA GLY A 139 -6.31 3.28 -2.10
C GLY A 139 -5.00 3.90 -2.58
N ALA A 140 -4.33 4.62 -1.67
CA ALA A 140 -2.95 5.04 -1.82
C ALA A 140 -2.16 4.57 -0.59
N VAL A 141 -0.94 4.09 -0.78
CA VAL A 141 -0.08 3.55 0.27
C VAL A 141 1.35 4.04 0.11
N SER A 142 2.06 4.19 1.23
CA SER A 142 3.44 4.66 1.25
C SER A 142 4.25 3.92 2.31
N LEU A 143 5.57 3.87 2.14
CA LEU A 143 6.46 3.28 3.13
C LEU A 143 6.61 4.22 4.33
N PRO A 144 6.51 3.72 5.57
CA PRO A 144 6.82 4.49 6.75
C PRO A 144 8.33 4.68 6.91
N GLY A 145 8.73 5.81 7.49
CA GLY A 145 10.11 6.14 7.79
C GLY A 145 10.33 6.44 9.28
N ILE A 146 11.48 6.03 9.84
CA ILE A 146 11.90 6.46 11.18
C ILE A 146 12.57 7.83 11.02
N VAL A 147 11.88 8.86 11.48
CA VAL A 147 12.32 10.27 11.34
C VAL A 147 13.14 10.77 12.52
N SER A 148 13.06 10.09 13.67
CA SER A 148 13.83 10.45 14.87
C SER A 148 14.15 9.24 15.74
N VAL A 149 15.39 9.21 16.27
CA VAL A 149 15.86 8.27 17.29
C VAL A 149 16.59 9.07 18.36
N GLN A 150 16.08 9.09 19.58
CA GLN A 150 16.61 9.92 20.66
C GLN A 150 16.69 9.14 21.98
N LYS A 151 17.72 9.41 22.79
CA LYS A 151 17.77 8.92 24.18
C LYS A 151 16.66 9.58 25.00
N ALA A 152 15.90 8.77 25.72
CA ALA A 152 14.88 9.18 26.69
C ALA A 152 15.34 8.85 28.11
N LYS A 153 14.61 9.32 29.13
CA LYS A 153 14.95 9.06 30.53
C LYS A 153 14.96 7.55 30.87
N THR A 154 14.06 6.79 30.25
CA THR A 154 13.85 5.36 30.54
C THR A 154 14.10 4.46 29.33
N GLY A 155 14.81 4.93 28.29
CA GLY A 155 15.04 4.15 27.09
C GLY A 155 15.35 4.97 25.86
N VAL A 156 14.78 4.56 24.73
CA VAL A 156 14.95 5.21 23.42
C VAL A 156 13.60 5.65 22.87
N ALA A 157 13.45 6.90 22.55
CA ALA A 157 12.29 7.44 21.86
C ALA A 157 12.49 7.35 20.34
N LEU A 158 11.55 6.70 19.65
CA LEU A 158 11.47 6.61 18.21
C LEU A 158 10.27 7.41 17.72
N GLN A 159 10.41 8.04 16.56
CA GLN A 159 9.31 8.66 15.84
C GLN A 159 9.24 8.10 14.45
N CYS A 160 8.06 7.63 14.06
CA CYS A 160 7.76 7.14 12.72
C CYS A 160 6.75 8.06 12.04
N GLU A 161 6.93 8.24 10.74
CA GLU A 161 6.04 9.04 9.91
C GLU A 161 5.83 8.37 8.56
N SER A 162 4.63 8.52 8.00
CA SER A 162 4.31 8.07 6.65
C SER A 162 3.25 8.98 6.02
N ALA A 163 3.52 9.48 4.82
CA ALA A 163 2.65 10.39 4.08
C ALA A 163 2.15 9.75 2.78
N GLY A 164 1.02 10.21 2.25
CA GLY A 164 0.49 9.73 0.97
C GLY A 164 -0.44 8.54 1.08
N TRP A 165 -1.20 8.43 2.16
CA TRP A 165 -2.17 7.37 2.40
C TRP A 165 -3.61 7.80 2.03
N TYR A 166 -4.36 6.89 1.45
CA TYR A 166 -5.80 7.03 1.28
C TYR A 166 -6.49 5.65 1.25
N PRO A 167 -7.60 5.45 1.98
CA PRO A 167 -8.14 6.29 3.05
C PRO A 167 -7.23 6.38 4.27
N GLU A 168 -7.71 7.00 5.36
CA GLU A 168 -6.97 7.19 6.61
C GLU A 168 -6.38 5.86 7.13
N PRO A 169 -5.07 5.79 7.40
CA PRO A 169 -4.41 4.60 7.90
C PRO A 169 -4.33 4.58 9.42
N GLU A 170 -3.94 3.42 9.96
CA GLU A 170 -3.59 3.21 11.37
C GLU A 170 -2.08 2.96 11.46
N LEU A 171 -1.39 3.60 12.42
CA LEU A 171 0.02 3.38 12.69
C LEU A 171 0.18 2.55 13.97
N LEU A 172 0.97 1.50 13.88
CA LEU A 172 1.22 0.55 14.96
C LEU A 172 2.73 0.38 15.18
N TRP A 173 3.11 0.20 16.46
CA TRP A 173 4.45 -0.17 16.84
C TRP A 173 4.47 -1.61 17.35
N LEU A 174 5.39 -2.42 16.83
CA LEU A 174 5.52 -3.83 17.15
C LEU A 174 6.93 -4.15 17.63
N ASP A 175 7.05 -5.09 18.56
CA ASP A 175 8.33 -5.71 18.93
C ASP A 175 8.76 -6.77 17.91
N ALA A 176 9.87 -7.46 18.17
CA ALA A 176 10.40 -8.51 17.29
C ALA A 176 9.47 -9.72 17.15
N GLU A 177 8.65 -10.00 18.16
CA GLU A 177 7.68 -11.08 18.17
C GLU A 177 6.35 -10.66 17.50
N GLY A 178 6.24 -9.42 17.01
CA GLY A 178 5.03 -8.86 16.40
C GLY A 178 3.97 -8.42 17.41
N LYS A 179 4.32 -8.33 18.69
CA LYS A 179 3.42 -7.86 19.74
C LYS A 179 3.32 -6.34 19.73
N LEU A 180 2.10 -5.83 19.94
CA LEU A 180 1.83 -4.40 19.97
C LEU A 180 2.50 -3.73 21.17
N LEU A 181 3.26 -2.66 20.89
CA LEU A 181 3.86 -1.80 21.88
C LEU A 181 2.91 -0.65 22.24
N SER A 182 2.90 -0.27 23.54
CA SER A 182 2.20 0.94 23.98
C SER A 182 2.96 2.17 23.51
N ALA A 183 2.32 2.94 22.63
CA ALA A 183 2.87 4.17 22.05
C ALA A 183 2.05 5.39 22.44
N GLY A 184 2.57 6.57 22.16
CA GLY A 184 1.81 7.81 22.22
C GLY A 184 0.67 7.83 21.17
N PRO A 185 -0.21 8.82 21.23
CA PRO A 185 -1.28 8.97 20.25
C PRO A 185 -0.70 9.11 18.83
N THR A 186 -1.41 8.57 17.86
CA THR A 186 -1.12 8.81 16.45
C THR A 186 -1.67 10.16 16.05
N GLU A 187 -0.82 11.00 15.48
CA GLU A 187 -1.23 12.26 14.86
C GLU A 187 -1.52 11.99 13.39
N THR A 188 -2.71 12.42 12.93
CA THR A 188 -3.15 12.28 11.55
C THR A 188 -3.41 13.66 10.96
N LEU A 189 -2.79 13.95 9.82
CA LEU A 189 -2.98 15.19 9.07
C LEU A 189 -3.53 14.85 7.68
N SER A 190 -4.59 15.56 7.28
CA SER A 190 -5.13 15.47 5.92
C SER A 190 -4.54 16.59 5.07
N GLY A 191 -3.97 16.25 3.91
CA GLY A 191 -3.47 17.18 2.92
C GLY A 191 -4.57 17.72 1.98
N PRO A 192 -4.26 18.75 1.17
CA PRO A 192 -5.20 19.34 0.21
C PRO A 192 -5.53 18.40 -0.97
N ASP A 193 -4.77 17.32 -1.13
CA ASP A 193 -4.92 16.27 -2.13
C ASP A 193 -5.71 15.06 -1.62
N ASP A 194 -6.42 15.20 -0.48
CA ASP A 194 -7.13 14.14 0.25
C ASP A 194 -6.21 13.03 0.80
N LEU A 195 -4.88 13.18 0.72
CA LEU A 195 -3.94 12.20 1.25
C LEU A 195 -3.64 12.47 2.74
N TYR A 196 -3.49 11.39 3.48
CA TYR A 196 -3.19 11.42 4.90
C TYR A 196 -1.69 11.26 5.16
N THR A 197 -1.21 12.02 6.13
CA THR A 197 0.09 11.83 6.78
C THR A 197 -0.15 11.40 8.21
N VAL A 198 0.51 10.32 8.64
CA VAL A 198 0.40 9.82 10.00
C VAL A 198 1.76 9.82 10.66
N SER A 199 1.81 10.20 11.93
CA SER A 199 3.01 10.12 12.75
C SER A 199 2.70 9.64 14.17
N SER A 200 3.64 8.93 14.77
CA SER A 200 3.53 8.45 16.15
C SER A 200 4.90 8.32 16.78
N ARG A 201 4.92 8.40 18.10
CA ARG A 201 6.14 8.25 18.91
C ARG A 201 5.99 7.12 19.91
N VAL A 202 7.02 6.28 20.03
CA VAL A 202 7.11 5.23 21.03
C VAL A 202 8.39 5.40 21.85
N THR A 203 8.33 5.05 23.14
CA THR A 203 9.53 4.94 23.99
C THR A 203 9.76 3.48 24.30
N VAL A 204 10.92 2.95 23.92
CA VAL A 204 11.30 1.55 24.06
C VAL A 204 12.35 1.43 25.16
N GLU A 205 12.07 0.59 26.15
CA GLU A 205 13.02 0.24 27.21
C GLU A 205 13.84 -1.00 26.80
N LYS A 206 15.08 -1.11 27.32
CA LYS A 206 15.93 -2.29 27.11
C LYS A 206 15.36 -3.49 27.87
N ARG A 207 14.42 -4.24 27.27
CA ARG A 207 13.83 -5.42 27.93
C ARG A 207 14.02 -6.73 27.17
N HIS A 208 13.74 -6.79 25.87
CA HIS A 208 13.66 -8.08 25.17
C HIS A 208 14.31 -8.06 23.79
N SER A 209 14.00 -7.12 22.93
CA SER A 209 14.53 -7.06 21.58
C SER A 209 14.85 -5.64 21.19
N ASN A 210 15.97 -5.50 20.48
CA ASN A 210 16.37 -4.20 19.90
C ASN A 210 15.73 -3.96 18.52
N ASN A 211 14.96 -4.94 18.00
CA ASN A 211 14.24 -4.82 16.73
C ASN A 211 12.83 -4.31 16.98
N ILE A 212 12.52 -3.16 16.40
CA ILE A 212 11.21 -2.52 16.49
C ILE A 212 10.68 -2.31 15.07
N THR A 213 9.40 -2.55 14.90
CA THR A 213 8.71 -2.36 13.61
C THR A 213 7.69 -1.25 13.73
N CYS A 214 7.77 -0.27 12.82
CA CYS A 214 6.69 0.66 12.55
C CYS A 214 5.88 0.12 11.39
N ARG A 215 4.59 -0.17 11.64
CA ARG A 215 3.62 -0.65 10.65
C ARG A 215 2.55 0.39 10.45
N VAL A 216 2.29 0.73 9.18
CA VAL A 216 1.13 1.54 8.79
C VAL A 216 0.22 0.68 7.94
N GLN A 217 -1.06 0.62 8.29
CA GLN A 217 -2.03 -0.28 7.67
C GLN A 217 -3.37 0.37 7.41
N GLN A 218 -4.08 -0.16 6.42
CA GLN A 218 -5.45 0.21 6.09
C GLN A 218 -6.34 -1.04 6.12
N ARG A 219 -7.40 -1.01 6.90
CA ARG A 219 -8.34 -2.13 7.00
C ARG A 219 -9.19 -2.29 5.74
N ASN A 220 -9.63 -1.17 5.15
CA ASN A 220 -10.55 -1.17 4.00
C ASN A 220 -9.93 -1.70 2.71
N THR A 221 -8.62 -1.51 2.52
CA THR A 221 -7.88 -1.99 1.34
C THR A 221 -7.04 -3.22 1.64
N ASN A 222 -7.00 -3.66 2.91
CA ASN A 222 -6.14 -4.74 3.42
C ASN A 222 -4.65 -4.52 3.08
N GLN A 223 -4.22 -3.26 3.03
CA GLN A 223 -2.85 -2.89 2.73
C GLN A 223 -2.06 -2.60 3.99
N SER A 224 -0.79 -2.99 4.00
CA SER A 224 0.15 -2.75 5.09
C SER A 224 1.53 -2.44 4.53
N ARG A 225 2.26 -1.51 5.17
CA ARG A 225 3.66 -1.20 4.90
C ARG A 225 4.40 -1.10 6.21
N GLU A 226 5.65 -1.57 6.22
CA GLU A 226 6.45 -1.69 7.43
C GLU A 226 7.85 -1.14 7.23
N THR A 227 8.41 -0.62 8.31
CA THR A 227 9.83 -0.29 8.43
C THR A 227 10.36 -0.88 9.73
N HIS A 228 11.49 -1.57 9.63
CA HIS A 228 12.16 -2.18 10.77
C HIS A 228 13.35 -1.33 11.19
N VAL A 229 13.53 -1.16 12.50
CA VAL A 229 14.66 -0.44 13.07
C VAL A 229 15.34 -1.30 14.14
N TYR A 230 16.66 -1.40 14.04
CA TYR A 230 17.48 -2.01 15.08
C TYR A 230 18.07 -0.91 15.97
N ILE A 231 17.80 -0.98 17.29
CA ILE A 231 18.29 -0.04 18.26
C ILE A 231 19.60 -0.60 18.85
N SER A 232 20.72 0.05 18.55
CA SER A 232 22.01 -0.34 19.11
C SER A 232 22.01 -0.24 20.63
N ASP A 233 22.68 -1.17 21.31
CA ASP A 233 22.84 -1.19 22.78
C ASP A 233 23.44 0.11 23.31
N TYR A 234 24.21 0.82 22.51
CA TYR A 234 24.76 2.14 22.85
C TYR A 234 23.67 3.15 23.28
N PHE A 235 22.49 3.09 22.71
CA PHE A 235 21.38 3.98 23.08
C PHE A 235 20.83 3.70 24.47
N PHE A 236 21.01 2.49 25.00
CA PHE A 236 20.53 2.08 26.32
C PHE A 236 21.58 2.23 27.42
N THR A 237 22.86 2.44 27.06
CA THR A 237 23.93 2.65 28.07
C THR A 237 23.93 4.09 28.55
N ALA A 238 24.11 4.29 29.85
CA ALA A 238 24.36 5.63 30.39
C ALA A 238 25.67 6.17 29.80
N PRO A 239 25.78 7.48 29.54
CA PRO A 239 27.06 8.06 29.19
C PRO A 239 28.04 7.75 30.33
N PRO A 240 29.34 7.46 30.04
CA PRO A 240 30.31 7.21 31.07
C PRO A 240 30.31 8.40 32.03
N ASN A 241 30.20 8.12 33.31
CA ASN A 241 30.15 9.16 34.35
C ASN A 241 31.46 9.99 34.28
N PRO A 242 31.37 11.29 34.00
CA PRO A 242 32.61 12.12 33.89
C PRO A 242 33.45 12.07 35.17
N ALA A 243 32.83 11.79 36.32
CA ALA A 243 33.53 11.63 37.60
C ALA A 243 34.49 10.42 37.60
N VAL A 244 34.18 9.34 36.85
CA VAL A 244 35.05 8.17 36.76
C VAL A 244 36.28 8.46 35.90
N CYS A 245 36.15 9.26 34.83
CA CYS A 245 37.31 9.69 34.04
C CYS A 245 38.24 10.60 34.82
N VAL A 246 37.72 11.47 35.66
CA VAL A 246 38.55 12.35 36.51
C VAL A 246 39.27 11.52 37.59
N SER A 247 38.62 10.53 38.20
CA SER A 247 39.21 9.64 39.19
C SER A 247 40.37 8.78 38.63
N LEU A 248 40.23 8.30 37.37
CA LEU A 248 41.29 7.56 36.70
C LEU A 248 42.47 8.45 36.33
N LEU A 249 42.23 9.70 35.92
CA LEU A 249 43.28 10.66 35.64
C LEU A 249 44.04 11.09 36.91
N THR A 250 43.33 11.25 38.04
CA THR A 250 43.99 11.55 39.34
C THR A 250 44.79 10.39 39.87
N LEU A 251 44.35 9.13 39.68
CA LEU A 251 45.11 7.93 40.06
C LEU A 251 46.36 7.74 39.17
N CYS A 252 46.35 8.15 37.92
CA CYS A 252 47.51 8.09 37.04
C CYS A 252 48.49 9.23 37.24
N TYR A 253 48.04 10.37 37.82
CA TYR A 253 48.91 11.55 38.00
C TYR A 253 49.65 11.53 39.38
N PHE A 254 49.10 10.86 40.37
CA PHE A 254 49.71 10.85 41.73
C PHE A 254 51.01 10.02 41.87
N PRO A 255 51.30 8.96 41.12
CA PRO A 255 52.61 8.29 41.21
C PRO A 255 53.73 9.05 40.57
N TYR A 256 53.48 10.07 39.73
CA TYR A 256 54.55 10.82 39.05
C TYR A 256 55.17 11.92 39.89
N LEU A 257 54.57 12.27 41.01
CA LEU A 257 55.10 13.31 41.95
C LEU A 257 55.93 12.76 43.11
N ARG A 258 56.21 11.44 43.13
CA ARG A 258 56.90 10.84 44.29
C ARG A 258 58.18 10.06 43.97
N SER A 259 58.89 10.37 42.91
CA SER A 259 60.26 9.89 42.74
C SER A 259 61.08 10.88 41.91
N SER A 260 61.61 11.87 42.60
CA SER A 260 62.82 12.52 42.17
C SER A 260 63.98 11.62 42.49
N GLY A 261 64.53 10.94 41.53
CA GLY A 261 65.72 10.14 41.66
C GLY A 261 65.70 8.93 40.78
N ASP A 262 66.18 9.02 39.62
CA ASP A 262 67.03 8.20 38.79
C ASP A 262 66.59 8.20 37.29
N PRO A 263 67.62 8.30 36.39
CA PRO A 263 67.35 8.48 34.96
C PRO A 263 67.10 7.08 34.30
N CYS A 264 65.95 6.92 33.71
CA CYS A 264 65.71 5.77 32.85
C CYS A 264 66.06 6.06 31.42
N LEU A 265 67.06 5.36 30.95
CA LEU A 265 67.59 5.30 29.60
C LEU A 265 66.51 4.90 28.63
N LEU A 266 66.49 5.60 27.52
CA LEU A 266 65.79 5.23 26.29
C LEU A 266 66.44 4.00 25.71
N ASP A 267 65.73 2.91 25.60
CA ASP A 267 66.07 1.82 24.72
C ASP A 267 64.99 1.66 23.65
N THR A 268 65.46 1.89 22.42
CA THR A 268 64.71 1.70 21.22
C THR A 268 64.86 0.27 20.77
N GLU A 269 63.78 -0.54 20.82
CA GLU A 269 63.72 -1.69 19.91
C GLU A 269 62.28 -1.97 19.44
N LYS A 270 62.27 -2.28 18.17
CA LYS A 270 61.13 -2.61 17.32
C LYS A 270 60.48 -3.91 17.74
N GLY A 271 59.18 -3.94 17.82
CA GLY A 271 58.43 -5.19 17.97
C GLY A 271 56.98 -5.02 17.58
N LYS A 272 56.60 -5.72 16.54
CA LYS A 272 55.29 -5.86 15.93
C LYS A 272 54.21 -6.32 16.91
N ALA A 273 53.01 -5.88 16.59
CA ALA A 273 51.78 -6.67 16.55
C ALA A 273 50.72 -6.49 17.61
N GLN A 274 49.55 -6.41 17.10
CA GLN A 274 48.26 -6.88 17.55
C GLN A 274 47.48 -6.04 18.55
N ASP A 275 46.56 -5.37 17.93
CA ASP A 275 45.12 -5.27 18.15
C ASP A 275 44.62 -5.79 19.50
N SER A 276 44.17 -4.88 20.31
CA SER A 276 43.08 -5.08 21.27
C SER A 276 42.53 -3.75 21.76
N ASP A 277 41.25 -3.60 21.60
CA ASP A 277 40.30 -2.59 22.04
C ASP A 277 40.75 -1.73 23.25
N LYS A 278 41.01 -0.45 22.99
CA LYS A 278 40.95 0.58 23.99
C LYS A 278 39.96 1.65 23.61
N PRO A 279 38.97 1.95 24.45
CA PRO A 279 38.05 3.05 24.18
C PRO A 279 38.76 4.38 24.26
N ARG A 280 38.87 5.08 23.12
CA ARG A 280 39.29 6.47 23.06
C ARG A 280 38.10 7.33 23.50
N CYS A 281 38.24 8.06 24.60
CA CYS A 281 37.41 9.22 24.87
C CYS A 281 37.78 10.34 23.87
N SER A 282 36.96 10.47 22.82
CA SER A 282 36.99 11.63 21.93
C SER A 282 35.92 12.61 22.37
N SER A 283 36.33 13.78 22.80
CA SER A 283 35.48 14.94 23.04
C SER A 283 35.25 15.67 21.71
N ASP A 284 34.49 15.03 20.78
CA ASP A 284 33.98 15.78 19.63
C ASP A 284 32.51 15.46 19.46
N GLY A 285 31.75 16.48 19.82
CA GLY A 285 30.33 16.53 19.55
C GLY A 285 30.06 16.61 18.05
N THR A 286 29.00 15.94 17.67
CA THR A 286 28.20 16.19 16.46
C THR A 286 28.94 16.20 15.14
N ARG A 287 29.08 15.00 14.57
CA ARG A 287 28.89 14.81 13.13
C ARG A 287 28.11 13.54 12.87
N LEU A 288 26.80 13.69 12.79
CA LEU A 288 25.93 12.75 12.12
C LEU A 288 26.46 12.58 10.70
N ARG A 289 26.97 11.40 10.36
CA ARG A 289 27.17 11.02 8.96
C ARG A 289 25.78 11.00 8.35
N ARG A 290 25.55 12.00 7.50
CA ARG A 290 24.46 12.01 6.54
C ARG A 290 24.59 10.72 5.73
N ALA A 291 23.59 9.86 5.78
CA ALA A 291 23.51 8.73 4.87
C ALA A 291 23.62 9.27 3.45
N GLU A 292 24.56 8.74 2.67
CA GLU A 292 24.67 9.06 1.25
C GLU A 292 23.32 8.70 0.57
N PRO A 293 22.77 9.58 -0.27
CA PRO A 293 21.57 9.26 -1.02
C PRO A 293 21.86 8.08 -1.94
N ASN A 294 20.99 7.10 -1.87
CA ASN A 294 21.02 5.85 -2.60
C ASN A 294 21.21 6.14 -4.12
N LYS A 295 22.23 5.54 -4.73
CA LYS A 295 22.56 5.70 -6.17
C LYS A 295 21.38 5.36 -7.10
N GLU A 296 20.38 4.64 -6.64
CA GLU A 296 19.16 4.34 -7.39
C GLU A 296 18.27 5.57 -7.64
N MET A 297 18.28 6.56 -6.77
CA MET A 297 17.46 7.77 -6.94
C MET A 297 18.07 8.75 -7.95
N GLU A 298 19.39 8.74 -8.13
CA GLU A 298 20.05 9.54 -9.20
C GLU A 298 19.84 8.95 -10.59
N THR A 299 19.83 7.62 -10.70
CA THR A 299 19.54 6.97 -11.99
C THR A 299 18.11 7.18 -12.45
N HIS A 300 17.14 7.23 -11.53
CA HIS A 300 15.75 7.50 -11.86
C HIS A 300 15.53 8.95 -12.35
N LYS A 301 16.17 9.93 -11.72
CA LYS A 301 16.13 11.34 -12.17
C LYS A 301 16.81 11.56 -13.53
N MET A 302 17.88 10.83 -13.82
CA MET A 302 18.53 10.91 -15.13
C MET A 302 17.70 10.28 -16.26
N LEU A 303 16.95 9.22 -15.97
CA LEU A 303 16.04 8.59 -16.94
C LEU A 303 14.82 9.46 -17.23
N GLU A 304 14.27 10.17 -16.25
CA GLU A 304 13.18 11.13 -16.47
C GLU A 304 13.61 12.34 -17.31
N LYS A 305 14.82 12.86 -17.08
CA LYS A 305 15.34 13.99 -17.85
C LYS A 305 15.55 13.65 -19.33
N ARG A 306 15.97 12.42 -19.65
CA ARG A 306 16.09 11.94 -21.04
C ARG A 306 14.76 11.67 -21.75
N ARG A 307 13.67 11.48 -20.99
CA ARG A 307 12.32 11.34 -21.57
C ARG A 307 11.66 12.68 -21.91
N GLN A 308 12.17 13.78 -21.38
CA GLN A 308 11.65 15.13 -21.68
C GLN A 308 12.41 15.80 -22.84
N GLU A 309 13.53 15.24 -23.26
CA GLU A 309 14.37 15.78 -24.36
C GLU A 309 14.19 15.01 -25.70
N ASN A 310 13.32 14.00 -25.74
CA ASN A 310 12.87 13.30 -26.95
C ASN A 310 11.34 13.44 -27.09
#